data_d7ca7feefc3919b85afcdd068e906d63
#
_entry.id   d7ca7feefc3919b85afcdd068e906d63
#
_cell.length_a   1.000
_cell.length_b   1.000
_cell.length_c   1.000
_cell.angle_alpha   90.00
_cell.angle_beta   90.00
_cell.angle_gamma   90.00
#
_symmetry.space_group_name_H-M   'P 1'
#
loop_
_entity.id
_entity.type
_entity.pdbx_description
1 polymer ?
#
loop_
_entity_poly.entity_id
_entity_poly.type
_entity_poly.pdbx_seq_one_letter_code
_entity_poly.pdbx_strand_id
1 'polypeptide(L)'
;MDIKFVPLNHLHEKLGGKMVPFAGYNMPVRYSSDIEEHMTVRNGVGVFDVSHMGEFTLKGPNALDLIQRVTSNDASKLIDGQAQYSCLPNETGGVVDDLIVYKIKDNDYLLVVNASNIEKDWDWISKYNNKGVDMKNVSDDICLFAVQGPKARGVLQKLTNTDLAAIKYYHFSIGELAGVKDVVMSNTGYTGAGGFEIYVNKAYAEKIWNAIFEAGKDENIKPIGLGARDTLRLEMGFCLYGNDIDDTTSPLEGGLGWITKFTKDFTNSVNIKKQKEAGVTKKLVGFKMIDKGIPRHDYPIKDASGNVIGKVTSGTQSPMLGIGIGLGYVTTAHASVGSEIFIEIRGKAMKAMVSKMPLVI
;
A
#
# COMPACT_ATOMS: atom_id res chain seq x y z
N MET A 1 -19.81 4.82 -14.86
CA MET A 1 -19.28 5.91 -14.01
C MET A 1 -18.29 6.70 -14.86
N ASP A 2 -18.38 8.02 -14.81
CA ASP A 2 -17.40 8.87 -15.48
C ASP A 2 -16.03 8.70 -14.80
N ILE A 3 -14.96 8.69 -15.58
CA ILE A 3 -13.61 8.53 -15.08
C ILE A 3 -13.18 9.82 -14.39
N LYS A 4 -12.63 9.73 -13.18
CA LYS A 4 -12.08 10.86 -12.43
C LYS A 4 -10.66 11.18 -12.90
N PHE A 5 -10.21 12.41 -12.65
CA PHE A 5 -8.87 12.88 -12.97
C PHE A 5 -8.17 13.38 -11.72
N VAL A 6 -6.93 12.99 -11.53
CA VAL A 6 -6.07 13.61 -10.52
C VAL A 6 -5.70 15.03 -10.95
N PRO A 7 -5.40 15.95 -10.01
CA PRO A 7 -5.12 17.35 -10.35
C PRO A 7 -4.03 17.55 -11.40
N LEU A 8 -3.02 16.66 -11.44
CA LEU A 8 -1.90 16.75 -12.39
C LEU A 8 -2.07 15.89 -13.65
N ASN A 9 -3.28 15.41 -13.96
CA ASN A 9 -3.53 14.56 -15.13
C ASN A 9 -2.91 15.15 -16.43
N HIS A 10 -3.09 16.45 -16.66
CA HIS A 10 -2.54 17.15 -17.83
C HIS A 10 -0.99 17.12 -17.90
N LEU A 11 -0.32 17.13 -16.74
CA LEU A 11 1.14 16.99 -16.68
C LEU A 11 1.59 15.57 -17.01
N HIS A 12 0.85 14.55 -16.54
CA HIS A 12 1.16 13.16 -16.86
C HIS A 12 1.06 12.90 -18.36
N GLU A 13 0.01 13.42 -19.02
CA GLU A 13 -0.14 13.34 -20.47
C GLU A 13 1.00 14.08 -21.20
N LYS A 14 1.35 15.31 -20.76
CA LYS A 14 2.46 16.09 -21.32
C LYS A 14 3.81 15.39 -21.16
N LEU A 15 4.01 14.66 -20.07
CA LEU A 15 5.22 13.87 -19.81
C LEU A 15 5.25 12.54 -20.59
N GLY A 16 4.24 12.26 -21.43
CA GLY A 16 4.14 11.05 -22.23
C GLY A 16 3.66 9.84 -21.44
N GLY A 17 3.00 10.06 -20.31
CA GLY A 17 2.41 8.97 -19.51
C GLY A 17 1.40 8.18 -20.30
N LYS A 18 1.53 6.84 -20.30
CA LYS A 18 0.50 5.95 -20.82
C LYS A 18 -0.65 5.89 -19.81
N MET A 19 -1.70 6.68 -20.09
CA MET A 19 -2.85 6.79 -19.21
C MET A 19 -3.79 5.60 -19.37
N VAL A 20 -4.31 5.08 -18.25
CA VAL A 20 -5.27 3.97 -18.19
C VAL A 20 -6.28 4.19 -17.07
N PRO A 21 -7.51 3.64 -17.19
CA PRO A 21 -8.45 3.57 -16.08
C PRO A 21 -7.88 2.70 -14.93
N PHE A 22 -7.81 3.26 -13.73
CA PHE A 22 -7.39 2.55 -12.53
C PHE A 22 -8.17 3.08 -11.30
N ALA A 23 -8.85 2.21 -10.57
CA ALA A 23 -9.64 2.57 -9.38
C ALA A 23 -10.61 3.75 -9.60
N GLY A 24 -11.18 3.86 -10.81
CA GLY A 24 -12.09 4.96 -11.19
C GLY A 24 -11.40 6.24 -11.65
N TYR A 25 -10.07 6.30 -11.68
CA TYR A 25 -9.27 7.45 -12.11
C TYR A 25 -8.52 7.17 -13.42
N ASN A 26 -8.20 8.22 -14.18
CA ASN A 26 -7.27 8.18 -15.30
C ASN A 26 -5.83 8.32 -14.77
N MET A 27 -5.05 7.24 -14.80
CA MET A 27 -3.75 7.19 -14.13
C MET A 27 -2.63 6.76 -15.08
N PRO A 28 -1.41 7.27 -14.91
CA PRO A 28 -0.27 6.83 -15.70
C PRO A 28 0.17 5.43 -15.27
N VAL A 29 0.05 4.43 -16.16
CA VAL A 29 0.57 3.10 -15.89
C VAL A 29 2.09 3.05 -16.02
N ARG A 30 2.66 3.88 -16.93
CA ARG A 30 4.10 4.06 -17.15
C ARG A 30 4.39 5.31 -17.97
N TYR A 31 5.64 5.77 -17.92
CA TYR A 31 6.19 6.85 -18.77
C TYR A 31 7.28 6.31 -19.72
N SER A 32 8.03 5.30 -19.30
CA SER A 32 9.01 4.58 -20.11
C SER A 32 8.70 3.07 -20.12
N SER A 33 9.35 2.30 -19.31
CA SER A 33 9.06 0.89 -19.12
C SER A 33 8.98 0.55 -17.62
N ASP A 34 8.16 -0.45 -17.28
CA ASP A 34 7.99 -0.88 -15.89
C ASP A 34 9.35 -1.29 -15.27
N ILE A 35 10.24 -1.90 -16.06
CA ILE A 35 11.58 -2.32 -15.59
C ILE A 35 12.47 -1.09 -15.33
N GLU A 36 12.54 -0.15 -16.26
CA GLU A 36 13.36 1.06 -16.11
C GLU A 36 12.90 1.89 -14.93
N GLU A 37 11.59 2.11 -14.81
CA GLU A 37 10.99 2.87 -13.72
C GLU A 37 11.20 2.18 -12.37
N HIS A 38 11.02 0.86 -12.30
CA HIS A 38 11.34 0.06 -11.12
C HIS A 38 12.80 0.21 -10.69
N MET A 39 13.75 0.07 -11.63
CA MET A 39 15.19 0.19 -11.35
C MET A 39 15.58 1.62 -10.96
N THR A 40 14.89 2.65 -11.51
CA THR A 40 15.06 4.04 -11.10
C THR A 40 14.76 4.21 -9.61
N VAL A 41 13.66 3.62 -9.12
CA VAL A 41 13.30 3.66 -7.70
C VAL A 41 14.28 2.86 -6.85
N ARG A 42 14.69 1.67 -7.27
CA ARG A 42 15.63 0.83 -6.50
C ARG A 42 17.01 1.50 -6.33
N ASN A 43 17.52 2.17 -7.37
CA ASN A 43 18.89 2.66 -7.42
C ASN A 43 19.04 4.18 -7.24
N GLY A 44 17.94 4.93 -7.34
CA GLY A 44 17.97 6.39 -7.38
C GLY A 44 16.79 7.03 -6.68
N VAL A 45 15.97 7.74 -7.43
CA VAL A 45 14.76 8.41 -6.94
C VAL A 45 13.70 8.48 -8.03
N GLY A 46 12.47 8.13 -7.70
CA GLY A 46 11.30 8.27 -8.54
C GLY A 46 10.13 8.93 -7.81
N VAL A 47 9.22 9.52 -8.56
CA VAL A 47 8.02 10.18 -8.02
C VAL A 47 6.78 9.54 -8.61
N PHE A 48 5.93 9.03 -7.75
CA PHE A 48 4.59 8.56 -8.10
C PHE A 48 3.58 9.65 -7.74
N ASP A 49 2.68 9.98 -8.65
CA ASP A 49 1.44 10.63 -8.27
C ASP A 49 0.44 9.56 -7.82
N VAL A 50 0.11 9.57 -6.55
CA VAL A 50 -0.88 8.68 -5.95
C VAL A 50 -2.05 9.45 -5.35
N SER A 51 -2.34 10.63 -5.91
CA SER A 51 -3.43 11.54 -5.49
C SER A 51 -4.83 10.98 -5.74
N HIS A 52 -4.93 9.73 -6.22
CA HIS A 52 -6.17 8.98 -6.29
C HIS A 52 -6.54 8.29 -4.98
N MET A 53 -5.62 8.22 -4.01
CA MET A 53 -5.89 7.65 -2.68
C MET A 53 -6.95 8.47 -1.96
N GLY A 54 -7.55 7.88 -0.90
CA GLY A 54 -8.54 8.55 -0.08
C GLY A 54 -7.96 9.04 1.24
N GLU A 55 -8.37 10.24 1.67
CA GLU A 55 -7.95 10.84 2.92
C GLU A 55 -9.18 11.27 3.73
N PHE A 56 -9.25 10.76 4.98
CA PHE A 56 -10.31 11.12 5.93
C PHE A 56 -9.71 11.74 7.17
N THR A 57 -10.20 12.92 7.57
CA THR A 57 -9.88 13.48 8.89
C THR A 57 -10.91 13.04 9.92
N LEU A 58 -10.44 12.64 11.10
CA LEU A 58 -11.26 12.26 12.25
C LEU A 58 -10.82 13.11 13.45
N LYS A 59 -11.74 13.95 13.96
CA LYS A 59 -11.42 14.90 15.03
C LYS A 59 -12.41 14.83 16.18
N GLY A 60 -11.91 15.17 17.37
CA GLY A 60 -12.72 15.23 18.59
C GLY A 60 -12.42 14.11 19.59
N PRO A 61 -12.95 14.21 20.81
CA PRO A 61 -12.56 13.36 21.94
C PRO A 61 -12.86 11.88 21.75
N ASN A 62 -13.77 11.54 20.84
CA ASN A 62 -14.16 10.16 20.54
C ASN A 62 -13.45 9.59 19.29
N ALA A 63 -12.53 10.34 18.65
CA ALA A 63 -11.86 9.92 17.42
C ALA A 63 -11.05 8.64 17.61
N LEU A 64 -10.28 8.54 18.70
CA LEU A 64 -9.53 7.33 19.03
C LEU A 64 -10.45 6.12 19.25
N ASP A 65 -11.55 6.28 19.96
CA ASP A 65 -12.50 5.19 20.21
C ASP A 65 -13.08 4.63 18.90
N LEU A 66 -13.42 5.51 17.96
CA LEU A 66 -13.92 5.12 16.65
C LEU A 66 -12.85 4.35 15.86
N ILE A 67 -11.62 4.88 15.80
CA ILE A 67 -10.50 4.21 15.14
C ILE A 67 -10.23 2.84 15.76
N GLN A 68 -10.19 2.75 17.09
CA GLN A 68 -10.01 1.50 17.81
C GLN A 68 -11.12 0.49 17.52
N ARG A 69 -12.34 0.95 17.32
CA ARG A 69 -13.50 0.10 17.00
C ARG A 69 -13.42 -0.50 15.61
N VAL A 70 -12.99 0.27 14.62
CA VAL A 70 -13.05 -0.14 13.21
C VAL A 70 -11.74 -0.76 12.70
N THR A 71 -10.60 -0.53 13.36
CA THR A 71 -9.30 -1.02 12.93
C THR A 71 -8.77 -2.18 13.76
N SER A 72 -7.98 -3.06 13.17
CA SER A 72 -7.39 -4.24 13.83
C SER A 72 -6.19 -3.91 14.71
N ASN A 73 -5.43 -2.85 14.38
CA ASN A 73 -4.22 -2.47 15.12
C ASN A 73 -4.56 -1.54 16.30
N ASP A 74 -3.64 -1.37 17.23
CA ASP A 74 -3.83 -0.59 18.45
C ASP A 74 -3.36 0.86 18.25
N ALA A 75 -4.27 1.72 17.79
CA ALA A 75 -4.00 3.14 17.55
C ALA A 75 -3.74 3.94 18.85
N SER A 76 -4.08 3.39 20.03
CA SER A 76 -3.77 4.03 21.32
C SER A 76 -2.27 4.08 21.63
N LYS A 77 -1.47 3.29 20.90
CA LYS A 77 0.00 3.27 21.02
C LYS A 77 0.69 4.32 20.16
N LEU A 78 -0.05 4.99 19.28
CA LEU A 78 0.51 6.06 18.47
C LEU A 78 0.84 7.28 19.33
N ILE A 79 2.02 7.84 19.08
CA ILE A 79 2.40 9.16 19.55
C ILE A 79 2.15 10.20 18.44
N ASP A 80 2.11 11.48 18.79
CA ASP A 80 1.97 12.56 17.82
C ASP A 80 3.09 12.52 16.78
N GLY A 81 2.77 12.69 15.51
CA GLY A 81 3.71 12.56 14.39
C GLY A 81 4.04 11.12 13.99
N GLN A 82 3.24 10.14 14.44
CA GLN A 82 3.44 8.72 14.07
C GLN A 82 2.29 8.21 13.20
N ALA A 83 2.64 7.33 12.25
CA ALA A 83 1.72 6.59 11.40
C ALA A 83 1.69 5.11 11.79
N GLN A 84 0.59 4.42 11.44
CA GLN A 84 0.42 3.00 11.73
C GLN A 84 -0.35 2.31 10.60
N TYR A 85 0.21 1.24 10.06
CA TYR A 85 -0.52 0.36 9.15
C TYR A 85 -1.54 -0.50 9.91
N SER A 86 -2.75 -0.59 9.38
CA SER A 86 -3.86 -1.34 9.95
C SER A 86 -4.76 -1.91 8.86
N CYS A 87 -5.79 -2.64 9.24
CA CYS A 87 -6.89 -3.00 8.35
C CYS A 87 -8.23 -2.80 9.06
N LEU A 88 -9.29 -2.72 8.27
CA LEU A 88 -10.69 -2.65 8.69
C LEU A 88 -11.32 -4.05 8.60
N PRO A 89 -11.40 -4.82 9.69
CA PRO A 89 -12.09 -6.11 9.67
C PRO A 89 -13.59 -5.94 9.49
N ASN A 90 -14.22 -6.81 8.70
CA ASN A 90 -15.67 -6.83 8.55
C ASN A 90 -16.36 -7.78 9.54
N GLU A 91 -17.69 -7.77 9.56
CA GLU A 91 -18.50 -8.57 10.49
C GLU A 91 -18.46 -10.08 10.17
N THR A 92 -18.09 -10.45 8.95
CA THR A 92 -18.03 -11.84 8.49
C THR A 92 -16.63 -12.46 8.58
N GLY A 93 -15.61 -11.68 8.92
CA GLY A 93 -14.25 -12.14 9.14
C GLY A 93 -13.25 -11.76 8.05
N GLY A 94 -13.68 -11.09 6.98
CA GLY A 94 -12.83 -10.57 5.94
C GLY A 94 -12.30 -9.15 6.27
N VAL A 95 -11.65 -8.53 5.29
CA VAL A 95 -11.06 -7.20 5.38
C VAL A 95 -11.80 -6.25 4.44
N VAL A 96 -12.40 -5.19 4.98
CA VAL A 96 -13.05 -4.13 4.19
C VAL A 96 -12.01 -3.36 3.37
N ASP A 97 -10.92 -2.96 4.03
CA ASP A 97 -9.75 -2.33 3.41
C ASP A 97 -8.53 -2.42 4.34
N ASP A 98 -7.34 -2.18 3.80
CA ASP A 98 -6.14 -1.86 4.56
C ASP A 98 -5.84 -0.36 4.44
N LEU A 99 -5.29 0.22 5.51
CA LEU A 99 -5.14 1.67 5.60
C LEU A 99 -3.92 2.06 6.45
N ILE A 100 -3.56 3.34 6.35
CA ILE A 100 -2.61 3.96 7.26
C ILE A 100 -3.36 4.96 8.16
N VAL A 101 -3.16 4.83 9.48
CA VAL A 101 -3.66 5.76 10.49
C VAL A 101 -2.53 6.69 10.91
N TYR A 102 -2.69 7.98 10.72
CA TYR A 102 -1.78 9.03 11.14
C TYR A 102 -2.32 9.71 12.39
N LYS A 103 -1.54 9.78 13.47
CA LYS A 103 -1.87 10.60 14.64
C LYS A 103 -1.20 11.97 14.49
N ILE A 104 -1.98 12.99 14.12
CA ILE A 104 -1.48 14.37 13.99
C ILE A 104 -1.16 14.93 15.40
N LYS A 105 -2.11 14.78 16.31
CA LYS A 105 -2.03 15.09 17.74
C LYS A 105 -3.17 14.40 18.47
N ASP A 106 -3.28 14.58 19.75
CA ASP A 106 -4.43 14.05 20.49
C ASP A 106 -5.75 14.51 19.88
N ASN A 107 -6.65 13.55 19.66
CA ASN A 107 -7.99 13.76 19.08
C ASN A 107 -7.99 14.32 17.63
N ASP A 108 -6.90 14.20 16.90
CA ASP A 108 -6.79 14.64 15.50
C ASP A 108 -6.02 13.59 14.68
N TYR A 109 -6.72 12.92 13.79
CA TYR A 109 -6.19 11.81 12.99
C TYR A 109 -6.48 12.01 11.51
N LEU A 110 -5.59 11.48 10.69
CA LEU A 110 -5.78 11.32 9.24
C LEU A 110 -5.74 9.83 8.91
N LEU A 111 -6.75 9.34 8.20
CA LEU A 111 -6.77 7.98 7.64
C LEU A 111 -6.50 8.07 6.15
N VAL A 112 -5.62 7.20 5.65
CA VAL A 112 -5.32 7.09 4.22
C VAL A 112 -5.73 5.71 3.75
N VAL A 113 -6.67 5.66 2.79
CA VAL A 113 -7.37 4.45 2.32
C VAL A 113 -7.14 4.23 0.83
N ASN A 114 -7.43 3.01 0.36
CA ASN A 114 -7.29 2.68 -1.06
C ASN A 114 -8.34 3.37 -1.92
N ALA A 115 -7.93 3.86 -3.09
CA ALA A 115 -8.76 4.64 -4.02
C ALA A 115 -10.08 3.95 -4.38
N SER A 116 -10.06 2.65 -4.67
CA SER A 116 -11.25 1.87 -5.03
C SER A 116 -12.27 1.73 -3.89
N ASN A 117 -11.85 2.00 -2.66
CA ASN A 117 -12.61 1.74 -1.45
C ASN A 117 -13.06 3.00 -0.72
N ILE A 118 -12.76 4.20 -1.24
CA ILE A 118 -13.06 5.48 -0.57
C ILE A 118 -14.51 5.55 -0.06
N GLU A 119 -15.50 5.26 -0.91
CA GLU A 119 -16.91 5.29 -0.53
C GLU A 119 -17.25 4.16 0.46
N LYS A 120 -16.75 2.95 0.19
CA LYS A 120 -16.96 1.78 1.05
C LYS A 120 -16.41 1.98 2.45
N ASP A 121 -15.21 2.53 2.56
CA ASP A 121 -14.55 2.77 3.84
C ASP A 121 -15.21 3.91 4.60
N TRP A 122 -15.61 4.97 3.88
CA TRP A 122 -16.39 6.06 4.46
C TRP A 122 -17.68 5.56 5.09
N ASP A 123 -18.45 4.77 4.36
CA ASP A 123 -19.71 4.20 4.82
C ASP A 123 -19.48 3.23 6.00
N TRP A 124 -18.43 2.41 5.89
CA TRP A 124 -18.06 1.47 6.96
C TRP A 124 -17.70 2.18 8.26
N ILE A 125 -16.85 3.19 8.21
CA ILE A 125 -16.45 3.95 9.40
C ILE A 125 -17.62 4.75 9.94
N SER A 126 -18.43 5.38 9.06
CA SER A 126 -19.62 6.14 9.43
C SER A 126 -20.65 5.30 10.16
N LYS A 127 -20.85 4.04 9.79
CA LYS A 127 -21.73 3.07 10.44
C LYS A 127 -21.43 2.94 11.95
N TYR A 128 -20.17 3.09 12.36
CA TYR A 128 -19.73 2.98 13.75
C TYR A 128 -19.56 4.32 14.45
N ASN A 129 -19.76 5.44 13.75
CA ASN A 129 -19.63 6.79 14.31
C ASN A 129 -20.88 7.21 15.12
N ASN A 130 -21.21 6.45 16.14
CA ASN A 130 -22.37 6.71 17.00
C ASN A 130 -22.11 7.73 18.13
N LYS A 131 -20.85 8.18 18.30
CA LYS A 131 -20.45 9.17 19.30
C LYS A 131 -20.19 10.56 18.69
N GLY A 132 -20.53 10.77 17.41
CA GLY A 132 -20.45 12.09 16.76
C GLY A 132 -19.02 12.61 16.55
N VAL A 133 -18.09 11.75 16.12
CA VAL A 133 -16.76 12.19 15.69
C VAL A 133 -16.90 13.11 14.48
N ASP A 134 -16.20 14.24 14.46
CA ASP A 134 -16.11 15.12 13.29
C ASP A 134 -15.25 14.44 12.22
N MET A 135 -15.93 13.81 11.26
CA MET A 135 -15.32 13.13 10.12
C MET A 135 -15.49 13.97 8.87
N LYS A 136 -14.42 14.09 8.07
CA LYS A 136 -14.48 14.74 6.75
C LYS A 136 -13.69 13.91 5.74
N ASN A 137 -14.30 13.68 4.59
CA ASN A 137 -13.59 13.19 3.42
C ASN A 137 -12.94 14.39 2.73
N VAL A 138 -11.61 14.43 2.74
CA VAL A 138 -10.80 15.52 2.17
C VAL A 138 -10.00 15.06 0.95
N SER A 139 -10.31 13.88 0.42
CA SER A 139 -9.58 13.25 -0.69
C SER A 139 -9.48 14.16 -1.92
N ASP A 140 -10.56 14.87 -2.25
CA ASP A 140 -10.57 15.77 -3.41
C ASP A 140 -9.76 17.06 -3.21
N ASP A 141 -9.26 17.33 -1.98
CA ASP A 141 -8.51 18.55 -1.65
C ASP A 141 -7.02 18.30 -1.45
N ILE A 142 -6.60 17.03 -1.37
CA ILE A 142 -5.22 16.62 -1.13
C ILE A 142 -4.62 15.98 -2.39
N CYS A 143 -3.36 16.32 -2.68
CA CYS A 143 -2.52 15.56 -3.58
C CYS A 143 -1.48 14.79 -2.77
N LEU A 144 -1.21 13.57 -3.18
CA LEU A 144 -0.23 12.69 -2.56
C LEU A 144 0.84 12.30 -3.56
N PHE A 145 2.09 12.69 -3.27
CA PHE A 145 3.26 12.30 -4.06
C PHE A 145 4.15 11.36 -3.26
N ALA A 146 4.37 10.15 -3.77
CA ALA A 146 5.34 9.24 -3.19
C ALA A 146 6.70 9.42 -3.87
N VAL A 147 7.63 10.06 -3.17
CA VAL A 147 9.02 10.29 -3.61
C VAL A 147 9.86 9.18 -3.01
N GLN A 148 10.24 8.19 -3.82
CA GLN A 148 10.75 6.91 -3.34
C GLN A 148 12.12 6.59 -3.95
N GLY A 149 12.93 5.90 -3.15
CA GLY A 149 14.27 5.45 -3.52
C GLY A 149 15.35 5.97 -2.56
N PRO A 150 16.58 5.41 -2.61
CA PRO A 150 17.65 5.75 -1.67
C PRO A 150 18.08 7.22 -1.71
N LYS A 151 17.84 7.92 -2.82
CA LYS A 151 18.19 9.33 -2.98
C LYS A 151 17.03 10.29 -2.66
N ALA A 152 15.82 9.79 -2.42
CA ALA A 152 14.61 10.59 -2.21
C ALA A 152 14.76 11.61 -1.07
N ARG A 153 15.30 11.18 0.09
CA ARG A 153 15.53 12.08 1.22
C ARG A 153 16.46 13.23 0.87
N GLY A 154 17.57 12.97 0.17
CA GLY A 154 18.54 14.00 -0.23
C GLY A 154 17.93 15.03 -1.19
N VAL A 155 17.07 14.59 -2.10
CA VAL A 155 16.33 15.48 -3.01
C VAL A 155 15.36 16.37 -2.22
N LEU A 156 14.51 15.78 -1.38
CA LEU A 156 13.50 16.50 -0.60
C LEU A 156 14.13 17.45 0.43
N GLN A 157 15.29 17.10 1.00
CA GLN A 157 15.99 17.95 1.98
C GLN A 157 16.42 19.30 1.40
N LYS A 158 16.60 19.42 0.08
CA LYS A 158 16.91 20.69 -0.59
C LYS A 158 15.72 21.67 -0.57
N LEU A 159 14.51 21.16 -0.28
CA LEU A 159 13.25 21.92 -0.39
C LEU A 159 12.66 22.32 0.98
N THR A 160 13.25 21.86 2.09
CA THR A 160 12.72 22.10 3.44
C THR A 160 13.83 22.29 4.46
N ASN A 161 13.52 23.09 5.49
CA ASN A 161 14.36 23.23 6.68
C ASN A 161 14.07 22.15 7.74
N THR A 162 13.02 21.35 7.57
CA THR A 162 12.73 20.18 8.43
C THR A 162 13.82 19.14 8.23
N ASP A 163 14.44 18.67 9.32
CA ASP A 163 15.42 17.58 9.25
C ASP A 163 14.71 16.24 8.92
N LEU A 164 14.74 15.88 7.64
CA LEU A 164 14.13 14.64 7.16
C LEU A 164 14.86 13.38 7.64
N ALA A 165 16.13 13.51 8.06
CA ALA A 165 16.88 12.38 8.62
C ALA A 165 16.41 12.02 10.03
N ALA A 166 15.86 12.97 10.77
CA ALA A 166 15.29 12.75 12.09
C ALA A 166 13.91 12.05 12.05
N ILE A 167 13.22 12.07 10.90
CA ILE A 167 11.91 11.44 10.75
C ILE A 167 12.09 9.93 10.58
N LYS A 168 11.79 9.16 11.62
CA LYS A 168 11.89 7.68 11.63
C LYS A 168 10.87 7.05 10.68
N TYR A 169 11.11 5.81 10.28
CA TYR A 169 10.14 5.03 9.50
C TYR A 169 8.79 4.95 10.23
N TYR A 170 7.69 5.13 9.50
CA TYR A 170 6.33 5.31 10.02
C TYR A 170 6.17 6.51 10.98
N HIS A 171 6.96 7.58 10.77
CA HIS A 171 6.75 8.88 11.39
C HIS A 171 6.66 9.95 10.31
N PHE A 172 6.10 11.09 10.67
CA PHE A 172 5.95 12.22 9.78
C PHE A 172 6.19 13.55 10.51
N SER A 173 6.38 14.59 9.75
CA SER A 173 6.41 15.97 10.21
C SER A 173 5.48 16.81 9.33
N ILE A 174 4.88 17.84 9.91
CA ILE A 174 4.14 18.85 9.17
C ILE A 174 4.97 20.11 9.16
N GLY A 175 5.24 20.64 7.98
CA GLY A 175 6.13 21.78 7.84
C GLY A 175 6.02 22.46 6.49
N GLU A 176 7.04 23.28 6.18
CA GLU A 176 7.15 23.95 4.90
C GLU A 176 7.99 23.11 3.93
N LEU A 177 7.50 22.93 2.69
CA LEU A 177 8.21 22.30 1.58
C LEU A 177 8.10 23.21 0.36
N ALA A 178 9.23 23.59 -0.24
CA ALA A 178 9.30 24.49 -1.40
C ALA A 178 8.48 25.79 -1.27
N GLY A 179 8.42 26.36 -0.04
CA GLY A 179 7.67 27.58 0.25
C GLY A 179 6.15 27.35 0.31
N VAL A 180 5.70 26.12 0.50
CA VAL A 180 4.31 25.74 0.79
C VAL A 180 4.25 25.26 2.23
N LYS A 181 3.38 25.86 3.05
CA LYS A 181 3.17 25.51 4.45
C LYS A 181 2.20 24.33 4.61
N ASP A 182 2.19 23.74 5.80
CA ASP A 182 1.28 22.67 6.19
C ASP A 182 1.37 21.40 5.32
N VAL A 183 2.54 21.16 4.74
CA VAL A 183 2.83 19.94 3.98
C VAL A 183 3.18 18.81 4.95
N VAL A 184 2.50 17.66 4.84
CA VAL A 184 2.88 16.45 5.57
C VAL A 184 4.00 15.75 4.81
N MET A 185 5.12 15.53 5.48
CA MET A 185 6.27 14.78 4.98
C MET A 185 6.40 13.50 5.80
N SER A 186 5.94 12.39 5.24
CA SER A 186 5.87 11.10 5.94
C SER A 186 6.94 10.14 5.44
N ASN A 187 7.72 9.58 6.35
CA ASN A 187 8.68 8.51 6.04
C ASN A 187 7.94 7.17 5.95
N THR A 188 7.09 7.08 4.93
CA THR A 188 6.29 5.92 4.54
C THR A 188 6.45 5.67 3.05
N GLY A 189 5.89 4.56 2.55
CA GLY A 189 5.90 4.21 1.14
C GLY A 189 5.58 2.74 0.91
N TYR A 190 5.39 2.39 -0.35
CA TYR A 190 4.92 1.08 -0.80
C TYR A 190 5.94 0.37 -1.71
N THR A 191 7.21 0.74 -1.60
CA THR A 191 8.28 0.28 -2.50
C THR A 191 9.38 -0.54 -1.82
N GLY A 192 9.53 -0.37 -0.48
CA GLY A 192 10.67 -0.92 0.26
C GLY A 192 12.02 -0.30 -0.10
N ALA A 193 12.04 0.75 -0.94
CA ALA A 193 13.28 1.43 -1.34
C ALA A 193 13.62 2.64 -0.45
N GLY A 194 12.78 2.91 0.56
CA GLY A 194 12.85 4.15 1.35
C GLY A 194 12.26 5.34 0.60
N GLY A 195 12.15 6.47 1.28
CA GLY A 195 11.57 7.67 0.71
C GLY A 195 10.49 8.29 1.58
N PHE A 196 9.71 9.19 0.98
CA PHE A 196 8.67 9.94 1.68
C PHE A 196 7.40 10.00 0.86
N GLU A 197 6.28 10.08 1.56
CA GLU A 197 4.99 10.45 1.01
C GLU A 197 4.69 11.88 1.41
N ILE A 198 4.35 12.71 0.43
CA ILE A 198 4.15 14.16 0.56
C ILE A 198 2.69 14.47 0.32
N TYR A 199 1.99 14.90 1.38
CA TYR A 199 0.58 15.31 1.29
C TYR A 199 0.52 16.83 1.23
N VAL A 200 -0.12 17.34 0.22
CA VAL A 200 -0.23 18.79 -0.03
C VAL A 200 -1.61 19.15 -0.54
N ASN A 201 -2.10 20.34 -0.19
CA ASN A 201 -3.34 20.84 -0.77
C ASN A 201 -3.21 20.93 -2.31
N LYS A 202 -4.23 20.47 -3.03
CA LYS A 202 -4.25 20.40 -4.51
C LYS A 202 -3.91 21.71 -5.20
N ALA A 203 -4.22 22.85 -4.56
CA ALA A 203 -3.87 24.18 -5.11
C ALA A 203 -2.37 24.39 -5.30
N TYR A 204 -1.53 23.61 -4.60
CA TYR A 204 -0.07 23.71 -4.67
C TYR A 204 0.56 22.47 -5.33
N ALA A 205 -0.24 21.55 -5.84
CA ALA A 205 0.24 20.28 -6.40
C ALA A 205 1.32 20.48 -7.48
N GLU A 206 1.04 21.30 -8.48
CA GLU A 206 1.97 21.56 -9.58
C GLU A 206 3.25 22.25 -9.11
N LYS A 207 3.13 23.19 -8.16
CA LYS A 207 4.31 23.86 -7.57
C LYS A 207 5.23 22.86 -6.88
N ILE A 208 4.68 21.98 -6.05
CA ILE A 208 5.45 20.96 -5.33
C ILE A 208 6.04 19.94 -6.29
N TRP A 209 5.26 19.44 -7.25
CA TRP A 209 5.74 18.53 -8.28
C TRP A 209 6.95 19.09 -9.03
N ASN A 210 6.83 20.30 -9.56
CA ASN A 210 7.91 20.96 -10.30
C ASN A 210 9.15 21.20 -9.42
N ALA A 211 8.96 21.61 -8.16
CA ALA A 211 10.07 21.81 -7.23
C ALA A 211 10.82 20.51 -6.92
N ILE A 212 10.10 19.38 -6.73
CA ILE A 212 10.71 18.06 -6.52
C ILE A 212 11.55 17.66 -7.73
N PHE A 213 11.03 17.83 -8.96
CA PHE A 213 11.75 17.48 -10.18
C PHE A 213 12.97 18.37 -10.39
N GLU A 214 12.89 19.67 -10.13
CA GLU A 214 14.05 20.56 -10.21
C GLU A 214 15.12 20.20 -9.17
N ALA A 215 14.72 19.94 -7.92
CA ALA A 215 15.66 19.55 -6.86
C ALA A 215 16.33 18.19 -7.13
N GLY A 216 15.64 17.29 -7.84
CA GLY A 216 16.12 15.94 -8.18
C GLY A 216 16.84 15.83 -9.53
N LYS A 217 17.00 16.92 -10.26
CA LYS A 217 17.53 16.92 -11.63
C LYS A 217 18.92 16.27 -11.75
N ASP A 218 19.83 16.60 -10.84
CA ASP A 218 21.18 16.02 -10.81
C ASP A 218 21.20 14.52 -10.43
N GLU A 219 20.11 14.05 -9.84
CA GLU A 219 19.92 12.63 -9.46
C GLU A 219 19.15 11.84 -10.51
N ASN A 220 18.87 12.42 -11.67
CA ASN A 220 18.08 11.83 -12.75
C ASN A 220 16.69 11.34 -12.26
N ILE A 221 16.03 12.15 -11.43
CA ILE A 221 14.68 11.85 -10.92
C ILE A 221 13.69 11.63 -12.07
N LYS A 222 12.83 10.63 -11.97
CA LYS A 222 11.85 10.30 -13.01
C LYS A 222 10.44 10.19 -12.43
N PRO A 223 9.41 10.53 -13.25
CA PRO A 223 8.04 10.14 -12.93
C PRO A 223 7.89 8.63 -13.08
N ILE A 224 7.11 8.03 -12.20
CA ILE A 224 6.96 6.57 -12.10
C ILE A 224 5.48 6.21 -12.15
N GLY A 225 5.14 5.23 -12.98
CA GLY A 225 3.78 4.78 -13.15
C GLY A 225 3.38 3.59 -12.28
N LEU A 226 2.08 3.22 -12.37
CA LEU A 226 1.48 2.15 -11.56
C LEU A 226 2.08 0.77 -11.86
N GLY A 227 2.61 0.54 -13.07
CA GLY A 227 3.25 -0.73 -13.42
C GLY A 227 4.49 -1.01 -12.55
N ALA A 228 5.35 -0.01 -12.37
CA ALA A 228 6.50 -0.13 -11.48
C ALA A 228 6.06 -0.16 -9.99
N ARG A 229 5.00 0.57 -9.59
CA ARG A 229 4.43 0.47 -8.23
C ARG A 229 4.06 -0.98 -7.90
N ASP A 230 3.40 -1.70 -8.83
CA ASP A 230 2.98 -3.09 -8.60
C ASP A 230 4.19 -4.05 -8.51
N THR A 231 5.18 -3.92 -9.38
CA THR A 231 6.38 -4.78 -9.30
C THR A 231 7.20 -4.51 -8.03
N LEU A 232 7.34 -3.25 -7.61
CA LEU A 232 8.05 -2.85 -6.39
C LEU A 232 7.40 -3.40 -5.12
N ARG A 233 6.07 -3.20 -4.97
CA ARG A 233 5.35 -3.68 -3.79
C ARG A 233 5.37 -5.21 -3.70
N LEU A 234 5.23 -5.90 -4.85
CA LEU A 234 5.19 -7.36 -4.90
C LEU A 234 6.54 -7.99 -4.51
N GLU A 235 7.66 -7.39 -4.90
CA GLU A 235 8.99 -7.81 -4.44
C GLU A 235 9.12 -7.73 -2.91
N MET A 236 8.44 -6.78 -2.28
CA MET A 236 8.40 -6.65 -0.82
C MET A 236 7.37 -7.57 -0.15
N GLY A 237 6.48 -8.18 -0.92
CA GLY A 237 5.39 -8.99 -0.39
C GLY A 237 4.27 -8.14 0.23
N PHE A 238 4.14 -6.86 -0.16
CA PHE A 238 3.06 -5.99 0.31
C PHE A 238 1.75 -6.34 -0.40
N CYS A 239 0.70 -6.51 0.37
CA CYS A 239 -0.63 -6.82 -0.15
C CYS A 239 -1.17 -5.69 -1.04
N LEU A 240 -1.93 -6.07 -2.06
CA LEU A 240 -2.80 -5.19 -2.82
C LEU A 240 -4.25 -5.59 -2.51
N TYR A 241 -5.02 -4.64 -1.97
CA TYR A 241 -6.45 -4.87 -1.72
C TYR A 241 -7.20 -5.18 -3.03
N GLY A 242 -8.14 -6.12 -2.95
CA GLY A 242 -8.86 -6.64 -4.11
C GLY A 242 -8.14 -7.77 -4.85
N ASN A 243 -6.84 -7.98 -4.58
CA ASN A 243 -6.06 -9.09 -5.11
C ASN A 243 -5.64 -10.06 -4.00
N ASP A 244 -4.87 -9.57 -3.02
CA ASP A 244 -4.21 -10.39 -2.00
C ASP A 244 -5.03 -10.45 -0.70
N ILE A 245 -5.81 -9.44 -0.42
CA ILE A 245 -6.77 -9.35 0.69
C ILE A 245 -8.06 -8.71 0.19
N ASP A 246 -9.19 -9.13 0.74
CA ASP A 246 -10.52 -8.66 0.37
C ASP A 246 -11.56 -8.94 1.47
N ASP A 247 -12.83 -8.68 1.17
CA ASP A 247 -13.96 -8.92 2.08
C ASP A 247 -14.15 -10.39 2.50
N THR A 248 -13.49 -11.35 1.85
CA THR A 248 -13.61 -12.80 2.08
C THR A 248 -12.37 -13.41 2.74
N THR A 249 -11.30 -12.65 2.89
CA THR A 249 -10.03 -13.11 3.46
C THR A 249 -9.80 -12.52 4.83
N SER A 250 -9.52 -13.36 5.84
CA SER A 250 -9.29 -12.85 7.18
C SER A 250 -7.89 -12.20 7.30
N PRO A 251 -7.72 -11.25 8.24
CA PRO A 251 -6.41 -10.67 8.49
C PRO A 251 -5.34 -11.72 8.82
N LEU A 252 -5.73 -12.84 9.44
CA LEU A 252 -4.79 -13.90 9.82
C LEU A 252 -4.38 -14.75 8.62
N GLU A 253 -5.31 -15.04 7.72
CA GLU A 253 -5.03 -15.73 6.45
C GLU A 253 -4.16 -14.87 5.53
N GLY A 254 -4.42 -13.55 5.47
CA GLY A 254 -3.69 -12.58 4.67
C GLY A 254 -2.31 -12.19 5.23
N GLY A 255 -1.86 -12.85 6.32
CA GLY A 255 -0.54 -12.54 6.90
C GLY A 255 -0.50 -11.27 7.73
N LEU A 256 -1.65 -10.65 8.01
CA LEU A 256 -1.79 -9.40 8.76
C LEU A 256 -1.94 -9.61 10.29
N GLY A 257 -1.62 -10.80 10.78
CA GLY A 257 -1.69 -11.12 12.22
C GLY A 257 -0.81 -10.22 13.09
N TRP A 258 0.27 -9.66 12.56
CA TRP A 258 1.16 -8.76 13.28
C TRP A 258 0.54 -7.37 13.56
N ILE A 259 -0.47 -6.95 12.78
CA ILE A 259 -1.28 -5.74 13.01
C ILE A 259 -2.65 -6.05 13.60
N THR A 260 -2.96 -7.30 13.94
CA THR A 260 -4.25 -7.70 14.55
C THR A 260 -4.06 -7.87 16.06
N LYS A 261 -4.44 -6.83 16.83
CA LYS A 261 -4.13 -6.71 18.25
C LYS A 261 -5.35 -7.06 19.11
N PHE A 262 -5.31 -8.19 19.76
CA PHE A 262 -6.38 -8.69 20.67
C PHE A 262 -6.30 -8.11 22.09
N THR A 263 -5.50 -7.07 22.31
CA THR A 263 -5.45 -6.29 23.56
C THR A 263 -6.57 -5.27 23.67
N LYS A 264 -7.37 -5.12 22.62
CA LYS A 264 -8.54 -4.25 22.52
C LYS A 264 -9.67 -4.93 21.76
N ASP A 265 -10.87 -4.41 21.90
CA ASP A 265 -12.01 -4.83 21.08
C ASP A 265 -12.04 -4.05 19.76
N PHE A 266 -12.34 -4.74 18.68
CA PHE A 266 -12.58 -4.18 17.35
C PHE A 266 -13.64 -5.03 16.64
N THR A 267 -14.10 -4.59 15.48
CA THR A 267 -15.12 -5.30 14.71
C THR A 267 -14.70 -6.74 14.48
N ASN A 268 -15.57 -7.68 14.91
CA ASN A 268 -15.37 -9.13 14.80
C ASN A 268 -14.13 -9.71 15.54
N SER A 269 -13.54 -8.99 16.48
CA SER A 269 -12.33 -9.40 17.23
C SER A 269 -12.47 -10.77 17.90
N VAL A 270 -13.66 -11.09 18.45
CA VAL A 270 -13.94 -12.36 19.13
C VAL A 270 -13.79 -13.55 18.17
N ASN A 271 -14.37 -13.50 16.98
CA ASN A 271 -14.29 -14.60 16.01
C ASN A 271 -12.91 -14.71 15.38
N ILE A 272 -12.25 -13.58 15.09
CA ILE A 272 -10.87 -13.58 14.58
C ILE A 272 -9.91 -14.14 15.63
N LYS A 273 -10.15 -13.88 16.94
CA LYS A 273 -9.39 -14.49 18.03
C LYS A 273 -9.57 -16.00 18.08
N LYS A 274 -10.82 -16.49 17.97
CA LYS A 274 -11.10 -17.94 17.88
C LYS A 274 -10.39 -18.58 16.67
N GLN A 275 -10.38 -17.91 15.52
CA GLN A 275 -9.65 -18.39 14.33
C GLN A 275 -8.14 -18.46 14.60
N LYS A 276 -7.58 -17.50 15.34
CA LYS A 276 -6.17 -17.54 15.75
C LYS A 276 -5.85 -18.73 16.62
N GLU A 277 -6.73 -19.05 17.58
CA GLU A 277 -6.57 -20.18 18.51
C GLU A 277 -6.72 -21.53 17.79
N ALA A 278 -7.67 -21.64 16.86
CA ALA A 278 -7.90 -22.85 16.06
C ALA A 278 -6.84 -23.04 14.95
N GLY A 279 -6.16 -21.97 14.54
CA GLY A 279 -5.32 -21.92 13.35
C GLY A 279 -6.14 -21.68 12.08
N VAL A 280 -5.46 -21.13 11.08
CA VAL A 280 -6.05 -20.90 9.75
C VAL A 280 -5.87 -22.12 8.86
N THR A 281 -6.80 -22.36 7.94
CA THR A 281 -6.75 -23.50 7.00
C THR A 281 -5.97 -23.17 5.72
N LYS A 282 -5.85 -21.89 5.38
CA LYS A 282 -5.08 -21.36 4.24
C LYS A 282 -4.27 -20.16 4.68
N LYS A 283 -3.19 -19.87 3.95
CA LYS A 283 -2.32 -18.71 4.19
C LYS A 283 -1.88 -18.07 2.90
N LEU A 284 -1.81 -16.75 2.90
CA LEU A 284 -1.10 -15.99 1.87
C LEU A 284 0.41 -16.20 2.05
N VAL A 285 1.06 -16.67 0.99
CA VAL A 285 2.52 -16.89 0.94
C VAL A 285 3.13 -16.17 -0.23
N GLY A 286 4.38 -15.74 -0.07
CA GLY A 286 5.21 -15.33 -1.19
C GLY A 286 5.94 -16.52 -1.80
N PHE A 287 6.12 -16.53 -3.11
CA PHE A 287 6.86 -17.59 -3.79
C PHE A 287 7.71 -17.05 -4.95
N LYS A 288 8.75 -17.83 -5.29
CA LYS A 288 9.63 -17.60 -6.45
C LYS A 288 9.51 -18.78 -7.41
N MET A 289 9.42 -18.47 -8.70
CA MET A 289 9.44 -19.50 -9.72
C MET A 289 10.83 -20.13 -9.80
N ILE A 290 10.88 -21.46 -9.90
CA ILE A 290 12.08 -22.23 -10.23
C ILE A 290 12.10 -22.45 -11.74
N ASP A 291 10.98 -22.93 -12.30
CA ASP A 291 10.82 -23.06 -13.73
C ASP A 291 10.54 -21.70 -14.38
N LYS A 292 10.90 -21.57 -15.64
CA LYS A 292 10.70 -20.36 -16.42
C LYS A 292 9.21 -20.11 -16.67
N GLY A 293 8.66 -19.08 -16.05
CA GLY A 293 7.25 -18.69 -16.18
C GLY A 293 6.93 -17.44 -15.38
N ILE A 294 5.86 -16.74 -15.75
CA ILE A 294 5.37 -15.57 -15.04
C ILE A 294 4.00 -15.92 -14.47
N PRO A 295 3.86 -15.99 -13.13
CA PRO A 295 2.57 -16.24 -12.50
C PRO A 295 1.63 -15.06 -12.72
N ARG A 296 0.32 -15.34 -12.79
CA ARG A 296 -0.72 -14.33 -12.94
C ARG A 296 -1.87 -14.61 -11.99
N HIS A 297 -2.66 -13.57 -11.71
CA HIS A 297 -3.85 -13.67 -10.89
C HIS A 297 -4.74 -14.84 -11.32
N ASP A 298 -5.32 -15.56 -10.36
CA ASP A 298 -6.17 -16.74 -10.49
C ASP A 298 -5.50 -18.00 -11.06
N TYR A 299 -4.20 -18.01 -11.37
CA TYR A 299 -3.54 -19.26 -11.74
C TYR A 299 -3.60 -20.25 -10.59
N PRO A 300 -4.02 -21.53 -10.86
CA PRO A 300 -4.07 -22.56 -9.84
C PRO A 300 -2.66 -22.87 -9.29
N ILE A 301 -2.61 -23.05 -7.96
CA ILE A 301 -1.43 -23.59 -7.28
C ILE A 301 -1.71 -25.05 -6.94
N LYS A 302 -0.79 -25.94 -7.31
CA LYS A 302 -0.91 -27.39 -7.13
C LYS A 302 0.21 -27.93 -6.26
N ASP A 303 -0.05 -29.08 -5.64
CA ASP A 303 0.97 -29.93 -5.01
C ASP A 303 1.70 -30.80 -6.05
N ALA A 304 2.70 -31.58 -5.60
CA ALA A 304 3.45 -32.52 -6.45
C ALA A 304 2.58 -33.63 -7.05
N SER A 305 1.43 -33.92 -6.49
CA SER A 305 0.48 -34.94 -6.97
C SER A 305 -0.52 -34.37 -7.98
N GLY A 306 -0.47 -33.03 -8.24
CA GLY A 306 -1.37 -32.34 -9.16
C GLY A 306 -2.68 -31.88 -8.56
N ASN A 307 -2.90 -32.04 -7.24
CA ASN A 307 -4.07 -31.53 -6.58
C ASN A 307 -4.00 -30.00 -6.44
N VAL A 308 -5.11 -29.30 -6.64
CA VAL A 308 -5.20 -27.86 -6.41
C VAL A 308 -5.19 -27.62 -4.90
N ILE A 309 -4.19 -26.85 -4.43
CA ILE A 309 -4.00 -26.46 -3.04
C ILE A 309 -4.23 -24.98 -2.78
N GLY A 310 -4.47 -24.20 -3.84
CA GLY A 310 -4.69 -22.77 -3.75
C GLY A 310 -4.68 -22.05 -5.08
N LYS A 311 -4.51 -20.74 -5.01
CA LYS A 311 -4.45 -19.88 -6.21
C LYS A 311 -3.51 -18.69 -6.02
N VAL A 312 -2.94 -18.22 -7.12
CA VAL A 312 -2.14 -16.98 -7.20
C VAL A 312 -3.07 -15.77 -7.07
N THR A 313 -2.70 -14.83 -6.24
CA THR A 313 -3.42 -13.55 -6.07
C THR A 313 -2.71 -12.41 -6.78
N SER A 314 -1.38 -12.39 -6.76
CA SER A 314 -0.55 -11.42 -7.48
C SER A 314 0.67 -12.10 -8.07
N GLY A 315 1.08 -11.70 -9.27
CA GLY A 315 2.25 -12.30 -9.91
C GLY A 315 2.84 -11.44 -11.01
N THR A 316 4.17 -11.40 -11.04
CA THR A 316 4.94 -10.66 -12.04
C THR A 316 6.29 -11.28 -12.29
N GLN A 317 7.02 -10.76 -13.27
CA GLN A 317 8.47 -10.98 -13.36
C GLN A 317 9.17 -9.91 -12.52
N SER A 318 9.96 -10.33 -11.53
CA SER A 318 10.76 -9.40 -10.72
C SER A 318 11.84 -8.75 -11.59
N PRO A 319 11.90 -7.42 -11.68
CA PRO A 319 13.00 -6.73 -12.35
C PRO A 319 14.36 -6.95 -11.66
N MET A 320 14.37 -7.10 -10.33
CA MET A 320 15.60 -7.34 -9.57
C MET A 320 16.13 -8.77 -9.73
N LEU A 321 15.25 -9.77 -9.78
CA LEU A 321 15.65 -11.19 -9.81
C LEU A 321 15.65 -11.78 -11.22
N GLY A 322 14.96 -11.18 -12.18
CA GLY A 322 14.81 -11.70 -13.55
C GLY A 322 13.93 -12.96 -13.65
N ILE A 323 13.26 -13.36 -12.57
CA ILE A 323 12.39 -14.55 -12.50
C ILE A 323 10.95 -14.17 -12.14
N GLY A 324 10.02 -15.08 -12.35
CA GLY A 324 8.65 -14.96 -11.88
C GLY A 324 8.58 -14.99 -10.35
N ILE A 325 7.81 -14.09 -9.76
CA ILE A 325 7.48 -14.04 -8.33
C ILE A 325 5.99 -13.84 -8.15
N GLY A 326 5.46 -14.22 -7.02
CA GLY A 326 4.04 -14.00 -6.72
C GLY A 326 3.68 -14.11 -5.25
N LEU A 327 2.45 -13.69 -4.98
CA LEU A 327 1.69 -14.01 -3.77
C LEU A 327 0.55 -14.95 -4.14
N GLY A 328 0.16 -15.79 -3.20
CA GLY A 328 -0.98 -16.68 -3.41
C GLY A 328 -1.41 -17.36 -2.11
N TYR A 329 -2.67 -17.74 -2.05
CA TYR A 329 -3.16 -18.56 -0.95
C TYR A 329 -2.85 -20.01 -1.23
N VAL A 330 -2.37 -20.71 -0.22
CA VAL A 330 -2.20 -22.16 -0.21
C VAL A 330 -2.76 -22.73 1.10
N THR A 331 -3.13 -24.01 1.09
CA THR A 331 -3.48 -24.70 2.34
C THR A 331 -2.31 -24.63 3.32
N THR A 332 -2.61 -24.54 4.62
CA THR A 332 -1.59 -24.33 5.66
C THR A 332 -0.49 -25.40 5.65
N ALA A 333 -0.81 -26.64 5.24
CA ALA A 333 0.15 -27.72 5.09
C ALA A 333 1.29 -27.42 4.07
N HIS A 334 1.04 -26.53 3.10
CA HIS A 334 1.99 -26.16 2.05
C HIS A 334 2.56 -24.74 2.22
N ALA A 335 2.26 -24.07 3.35
CA ALA A 335 2.60 -22.66 3.55
C ALA A 335 4.01 -22.43 4.14
N SER A 336 4.76 -23.46 4.47
CA SER A 336 6.10 -23.33 5.07
C SER A 336 7.11 -22.83 4.02
N VAL A 337 8.01 -21.92 4.44
CA VAL A 337 9.13 -21.50 3.60
C VAL A 337 9.96 -22.72 3.20
N GLY A 338 10.29 -22.84 1.90
CA GLY A 338 10.96 -23.99 1.31
C GLY A 338 10.02 -25.07 0.77
N SER A 339 8.69 -24.96 0.97
CA SER A 339 7.74 -25.88 0.36
C SER A 339 7.73 -25.74 -1.15
N GLU A 340 7.81 -26.86 -1.87
CA GLU A 340 7.62 -26.92 -3.31
C GLU A 340 6.12 -26.81 -3.64
N ILE A 341 5.80 -25.96 -4.59
CA ILE A 341 4.48 -25.76 -5.15
C ILE A 341 4.58 -25.69 -6.67
N PHE A 342 3.49 -25.88 -7.36
CA PHE A 342 3.44 -25.86 -8.82
C PHE A 342 2.37 -24.87 -9.28
N ILE A 343 2.78 -23.90 -10.09
CA ILE A 343 1.85 -22.92 -10.66
C ILE A 343 1.40 -23.44 -12.04
N GLU A 344 0.11 -23.57 -12.25
CA GLU A 344 -0.41 -23.99 -13.55
C GLU A 344 -0.37 -22.81 -14.54
N ILE A 345 0.55 -22.84 -15.48
CA ILE A 345 0.70 -21.84 -16.54
C ILE A 345 0.42 -22.49 -17.88
N ARG A 346 -0.68 -22.08 -18.54
CA ARG A 346 -1.08 -22.64 -19.85
C ARG A 346 -1.16 -24.18 -19.86
N GLY A 347 -1.74 -24.75 -18.81
CA GLY A 347 -1.94 -26.21 -18.65
C GLY A 347 -0.67 -26.97 -18.25
N LYS A 348 0.43 -26.29 -17.94
CA LYS A 348 1.68 -26.92 -17.45
C LYS A 348 1.90 -26.55 -15.99
N ALA A 349 2.24 -27.55 -15.17
CA ALA A 349 2.65 -27.38 -13.79
C ALA A 349 4.10 -26.89 -13.74
N MET A 350 4.31 -25.61 -13.44
CA MET A 350 5.62 -24.96 -13.37
C MET A 350 6.07 -24.88 -11.92
N LYS A 351 7.24 -25.42 -11.62
CA LYS A 351 7.79 -25.50 -10.26
C LYS A 351 8.07 -24.11 -9.69
N ALA A 352 7.66 -23.91 -8.44
CA ALA A 352 7.96 -22.74 -7.64
C ALA A 352 8.25 -23.15 -6.19
N MET A 353 8.78 -22.23 -5.41
CA MET A 353 9.10 -22.45 -4.00
C MET A 353 8.54 -21.34 -3.13
N VAL A 354 7.83 -21.71 -2.07
CA VAL A 354 7.41 -20.76 -1.03
C VAL A 354 8.65 -20.11 -0.42
N SER A 355 8.67 -18.79 -0.39
CA SER A 355 9.83 -17.99 -0.02
C SER A 355 9.49 -17.02 1.10
N LYS A 356 10.50 -16.68 1.90
CA LYS A 356 10.36 -15.63 2.92
C LYS A 356 10.12 -14.28 2.23
N MET A 357 9.23 -13.49 2.75
CA MET A 357 9.06 -12.07 2.38
C MET A 357 9.93 -11.17 3.26
N PRO A 358 10.51 -10.10 2.72
CA PRO A 358 10.45 -9.68 1.32
C PRO A 358 11.09 -10.70 0.36
N LEU A 359 10.57 -10.74 -0.89
CA LEU A 359 11.08 -11.66 -1.93
C LEU A 359 12.43 -11.20 -2.50
N VAL A 360 12.75 -9.91 -2.36
CA VAL A 360 14.03 -9.30 -2.71
C VAL A 360 14.60 -8.67 -1.45
N ILE A 361 15.89 -8.86 -1.22
CA ILE A 361 16.64 -8.29 -0.07
C ILE A 361 17.49 -7.13 -0.58
#